data_00145e4fd1a65695dbbdf08de0ad2676
#
_entry.id   00145e4fd1a65695dbbdf08de0ad2676
#
_cell.length_a   1.000
_cell.length_b   1.000
_cell.length_c   1.000
_cell.angle_alpha   90.00
_cell.angle_beta   90.00
_cell.angle_gamma   90.00
#
_symmetry.space_group_name_H-M   'P 1'
#
loop_
_entity.id
_entity.type
_entity.pdbx_description
1 polymer ?
#
loop_
_entity_poly.entity_id
_entity_poly.type
_entity_poly.pdbx_seq_one_letter_code
_entity_poly.pdbx_strand_id
1 'polypeptide(L)'
;MLYHQKTAKYCLKIQGKESKLFKCEFCQNTLSTKQHYNEHILVCKNKKDDDIKKMKEKCENFGLLEIKIIEKDQKIKELQEQVEKLQNELANIAKTAASKPTHIQNNNQRINNTINNLIPITDDHFKDQVQYLTLDHIKNGTNGYVQYALEFPLKDRITCTDFSRRKIKYKDSEGNLVDDPEMSKLSQKFFRAIEEKNSILINEYLSEIQNQFNILNSNPNNEMNDDETKDFDIRSDALIEEVFKAKAQKREISEAANGKKPDIYHEFVKDICSKTVN
;
A
#
# COMPACT_ATOMS: atom_id res chain seq x y z
N MET A 1 -36.80 50.51 -34.96
CA MET A 1 -37.62 49.87 -33.94
C MET A 1 -37.31 50.50 -32.60
N LEU A 2 -38.33 51.10 -31.97
CA LEU A 2 -38.14 51.77 -30.67
C LEU A 2 -37.81 50.73 -29.56
N TYR A 3 -36.95 51.10 -28.61
CA TYR A 3 -36.47 50.22 -27.52
C TYR A 3 -37.61 49.54 -26.73
N HIS A 4 -38.71 50.28 -26.52
CA HIS A 4 -39.89 49.80 -25.83
C HIS A 4 -40.62 48.65 -26.59
N GLN A 5 -40.55 48.56 -27.91
CA GLN A 5 -41.13 47.47 -28.69
C GLN A 5 -40.38 46.13 -28.49
N LYS A 6 -39.11 46.18 -28.04
CA LYS A 6 -38.29 45.00 -27.78
C LYS A 6 -38.37 44.53 -26.34
N THR A 7 -38.84 45.36 -25.41
CA THR A 7 -38.72 45.09 -23.97
C THR A 7 -40.04 45.12 -23.20
N ALA A 8 -41.04 45.84 -23.68
CA ALA A 8 -42.32 45.97 -22.97
C ALA A 8 -43.15 44.68 -23.11
N LYS A 9 -43.62 44.12 -21.99
CA LYS A 9 -44.42 42.88 -21.93
C LYS A 9 -45.62 42.88 -22.88
N TYR A 10 -46.31 44.01 -23.00
CA TYR A 10 -47.44 44.15 -23.86
C TYR A 10 -47.06 44.02 -25.34
N CYS A 11 -46.00 44.66 -25.77
CA CYS A 11 -45.49 44.59 -27.12
C CYS A 11 -44.93 43.21 -27.48
N LEU A 12 -44.27 42.52 -26.55
CA LEU A 12 -43.78 41.14 -26.72
C LEU A 12 -44.96 40.16 -26.87
N LYS A 13 -46.02 40.35 -26.08
CA LYS A 13 -47.19 39.48 -26.14
C LYS A 13 -47.94 39.64 -27.52
N ILE A 14 -48.02 40.85 -28.04
CA ILE A 14 -48.62 41.11 -29.39
C ILE A 14 -47.76 40.49 -30.50
N GLN A 15 -46.40 40.39 -30.28
CA GLN A 15 -45.47 39.79 -31.24
C GLN A 15 -45.38 38.28 -31.10
N GLY A 16 -46.13 37.62 -30.18
CA GLY A 16 -46.08 36.19 -29.92
C GLY A 16 -44.74 35.74 -29.27
N LYS A 17 -43.96 36.69 -28.71
CA LYS A 17 -42.68 36.42 -28.06
C LYS A 17 -42.88 36.31 -26.56
N GLU A 18 -42.47 35.17 -25.98
CA GLU A 18 -42.44 35.00 -24.53
C GLU A 18 -41.38 35.93 -23.91
N SER A 19 -41.80 36.70 -22.89
CA SER A 19 -40.85 37.46 -22.08
C SER A 19 -40.04 36.50 -21.23
N LYS A 20 -38.71 36.52 -21.33
CA LYS A 20 -37.83 35.77 -20.42
C LYS A 20 -38.06 36.31 -19.01
N LEU A 21 -38.68 35.49 -18.16
CA LEU A 21 -38.81 35.76 -16.72
C LEU A 21 -37.61 35.17 -15.98
N PHE A 22 -37.06 35.93 -15.08
CA PHE A 22 -35.96 35.49 -14.20
C PHE A 22 -36.57 35.07 -12.88
N LYS A 23 -36.45 33.76 -12.54
CA LYS A 23 -37.02 33.18 -11.34
C LYS A 23 -35.90 33.07 -10.27
N CYS A 24 -36.15 33.58 -9.07
CA CYS A 24 -35.23 33.43 -7.98
C CYS A 24 -35.27 32.00 -7.46
N GLU A 25 -34.12 31.34 -7.39
CA GLU A 25 -34.00 29.94 -6.92
C GLU A 25 -34.35 29.80 -5.44
N PHE A 26 -34.12 30.84 -4.64
CA PHE A 26 -34.34 30.82 -3.20
C PHE A 26 -35.78 31.10 -2.77
N CYS A 27 -36.44 32.11 -3.34
CA CYS A 27 -37.80 32.50 -2.93
C CYS A 27 -38.85 32.27 -4.01
N GLN A 28 -38.47 31.74 -5.17
CA GLN A 28 -39.33 31.44 -6.34
C GLN A 28 -40.01 32.66 -6.98
N ASN A 29 -39.70 33.89 -6.53
CA ASN A 29 -40.23 35.09 -7.13
C ASN A 29 -39.75 35.25 -8.57
N THR A 30 -40.66 35.66 -9.46
CA THR A 30 -40.40 35.91 -10.88
C THR A 30 -40.21 37.40 -11.14
N LEU A 31 -39.09 37.73 -11.77
CA LEU A 31 -38.68 39.10 -12.05
C LEU A 31 -38.61 39.33 -13.58
N SER A 32 -38.94 40.51 -14.00
CA SER A 32 -39.12 40.84 -15.44
C SER A 32 -37.82 41.17 -16.17
N THR A 33 -36.75 41.53 -15.45
CA THR A 33 -35.45 41.91 -16.04
C THR A 33 -34.31 41.26 -15.28
N LYS A 34 -33.17 41.05 -15.94
CA LYS A 34 -31.96 40.56 -15.34
C LYS A 34 -31.40 41.52 -14.28
N GLN A 35 -31.58 42.81 -14.47
CA GLN A 35 -31.14 43.81 -13.49
C GLN A 35 -31.92 43.67 -12.19
N HIS A 36 -33.25 43.64 -12.23
CA HIS A 36 -34.07 43.42 -11.03
C HIS A 36 -33.78 42.06 -10.36
N TYR A 37 -33.44 41.04 -11.13
CA TYR A 37 -33.01 39.75 -10.58
C TYR A 37 -31.71 39.88 -9.79
N ASN A 38 -30.70 40.54 -10.35
CA ASN A 38 -29.43 40.75 -9.68
C ASN A 38 -29.59 41.59 -8.40
N GLU A 39 -30.38 42.66 -8.45
CA GLU A 39 -30.70 43.49 -7.29
C GLU A 39 -31.45 42.68 -6.21
N HIS A 40 -32.44 41.88 -6.63
CA HIS A 40 -33.22 41.02 -5.75
C HIS A 40 -32.32 39.98 -5.04
N ILE A 41 -31.39 39.32 -5.74
CA ILE A 41 -30.50 38.32 -5.15
C ILE A 41 -29.64 38.86 -4.00
N LEU A 42 -29.27 40.15 -4.06
CA LEU A 42 -28.51 40.81 -2.98
C LEU A 42 -29.33 41.01 -1.70
N VAL A 43 -30.62 41.16 -1.81
CA VAL A 43 -31.55 41.46 -0.71
C VAL A 43 -32.49 40.31 -0.37
N CYS A 44 -32.43 39.20 -1.11
CA CYS A 44 -33.33 38.09 -0.93
C CYS A 44 -33.14 37.47 0.47
N LYS A 45 -34.19 37.51 1.27
CA LYS A 45 -34.18 37.01 2.64
C LYS A 45 -33.85 35.49 2.69
N ASN A 46 -34.49 34.70 1.86
CA ASN A 46 -34.31 33.27 1.81
C ASN A 46 -32.85 32.88 1.43
N LYS A 47 -32.20 33.67 0.53
CA LYS A 47 -30.78 33.47 0.23
C LYS A 47 -29.91 33.78 1.44
N LYS A 48 -30.16 34.85 2.17
CA LYS A 48 -29.41 35.21 3.38
C LYS A 48 -29.56 34.14 4.46
N ASP A 49 -30.76 33.58 4.62
CA ASP A 49 -31.00 32.50 5.59
C ASP A 49 -30.26 31.23 5.18
N ASP A 50 -30.22 30.87 3.89
CA ASP A 50 -29.42 29.75 3.37
C ASP A 50 -27.91 29.94 3.57
N ASP A 51 -27.39 31.14 3.26
CA ASP A 51 -25.99 31.48 3.47
C ASP A 51 -25.60 31.40 4.96
N ILE A 52 -26.49 31.86 5.87
CA ILE A 52 -26.26 31.74 7.34
C ILE A 52 -26.27 30.28 7.76
N LYS A 53 -27.16 29.44 7.21
CA LYS A 53 -27.21 28.02 7.52
C LYS A 53 -25.91 27.31 7.08
N LYS A 54 -25.45 27.54 5.86
CA LYS A 54 -24.18 27.00 5.35
C LYS A 54 -22.97 27.45 6.17
N MET A 55 -23.01 28.70 6.67
CA MET A 55 -21.93 29.21 7.51
C MET A 55 -21.90 28.52 8.88
N LYS A 56 -23.08 28.25 9.47
CA LYS A 56 -23.18 27.50 10.73
C LYS A 56 -22.67 26.07 10.59
N GLU A 57 -23.08 25.36 9.53
CA GLU A 57 -22.58 24.00 9.24
C GLU A 57 -21.05 23.96 9.07
N LYS A 58 -20.49 24.98 8.41
CA LYS A 58 -19.02 25.09 8.31
C LYS A 58 -18.37 25.32 9.66
N CYS A 59 -18.92 26.19 10.53
CA CYS A 59 -18.39 26.42 11.88
C CYS A 59 -18.43 25.16 12.74
N GLU A 60 -19.51 24.38 12.67
CA GLU A 60 -19.62 23.09 13.39
C GLU A 60 -18.55 22.08 12.91
N ASN A 61 -18.33 21.99 11.58
CA ASN A 61 -17.29 21.14 11.02
C ASN A 61 -15.87 21.59 11.44
N PHE A 62 -15.61 22.91 11.56
CA PHE A 62 -14.34 23.41 12.08
C PHE A 62 -14.12 23.00 13.53
N GLY A 63 -15.14 23.10 14.39
CA GLY A 63 -15.05 22.65 15.78
C GLY A 63 -14.74 21.15 15.90
N LEU A 64 -15.33 20.31 15.06
CA LEU A 64 -15.03 18.88 15.02
C LEU A 64 -13.59 18.59 14.55
N LEU A 65 -13.07 19.38 13.62
CA LEU A 65 -11.69 19.26 13.17
C LEU A 65 -10.69 19.68 14.24
N GLU A 66 -10.97 20.74 14.99
CA GLU A 66 -10.13 21.16 16.12
C GLU A 66 -10.02 20.08 17.21
N ILE A 67 -11.14 19.43 17.56
CA ILE A 67 -11.14 18.30 18.51
C ILE A 67 -10.24 17.16 17.99
N LYS A 68 -10.37 16.77 16.72
CA LYS A 68 -9.53 15.72 16.12
C LYS A 68 -8.04 16.10 16.08
N ILE A 69 -7.71 17.36 15.92
CA ILE A 69 -6.32 17.83 15.98
C ILE A 69 -5.77 17.64 17.39
N ILE A 70 -6.51 18.08 18.41
CA ILE A 70 -6.11 17.93 19.82
C ILE A 70 -5.90 16.45 20.19
N GLU A 71 -6.81 15.57 19.78
CA GLU A 71 -6.67 14.12 20.00
C GLU A 71 -5.40 13.54 19.33
N LYS A 72 -5.12 13.98 18.09
CA LYS A 72 -3.90 13.56 17.39
C LYS A 72 -2.64 14.07 18.04
N ASP A 73 -2.64 15.32 18.50
CA ASP A 73 -1.48 15.91 19.19
C ASP A 73 -1.20 15.19 20.52
N GLN A 74 -2.24 14.81 21.27
CA GLN A 74 -2.10 13.98 22.46
C GLN A 74 -1.49 12.62 22.11
N LYS A 75 -1.96 11.99 21.03
CA LYS A 75 -1.43 10.70 20.59
C LYS A 75 0.03 10.77 20.12
N ILE A 76 0.39 11.85 19.44
CA ILE A 76 1.79 12.12 19.04
C ILE A 76 2.67 12.21 20.28
N LYS A 77 2.23 12.94 21.32
CA LYS A 77 2.98 13.09 22.56
C LYS A 77 3.18 11.74 23.27
N GLU A 78 2.13 10.92 23.39
CA GLU A 78 2.23 9.58 23.96
C GLU A 78 3.22 8.69 23.20
N LEU A 79 3.20 8.74 21.86
CA LEU A 79 4.12 7.98 21.03
C LEU A 79 5.57 8.47 21.17
N GLN A 80 5.77 9.77 21.30
CA GLN A 80 7.11 10.34 21.55
C GLN A 80 7.68 9.86 22.88
N GLU A 81 6.87 9.84 23.95
CA GLU A 81 7.28 9.31 25.26
C GLU A 81 7.63 7.80 25.19
N GLN A 82 6.86 7.01 24.41
CA GLN A 82 7.17 5.60 24.20
C GLN A 82 8.47 5.40 23.43
N VAL A 83 8.73 6.20 22.40
CA VAL A 83 9.97 6.16 21.62
C VAL A 83 11.17 6.50 22.51
N GLU A 84 11.08 7.54 23.33
CA GLU A 84 12.16 7.91 24.25
C GLU A 84 12.44 6.79 25.28
N LYS A 85 11.39 6.16 25.82
CA LYS A 85 11.53 5.04 26.73
C LYS A 85 12.26 3.86 26.07
N LEU A 86 11.86 3.49 24.85
CA LEU A 86 12.49 2.40 24.11
C LEU A 86 13.93 2.73 23.74
N GLN A 87 14.26 3.98 23.41
CA GLN A 87 15.64 4.40 23.14
C GLN A 87 16.51 4.26 24.39
N ASN A 88 15.98 4.63 25.56
CA ASN A 88 16.70 4.49 26.83
C ASN A 88 16.91 3.00 27.22
N GLU A 89 15.91 2.15 26.97
CA GLU A 89 16.05 0.70 27.18
C GLU A 89 17.09 0.09 26.23
N LEU A 90 17.09 0.49 24.94
CA LEU A 90 18.11 0.08 23.97
C LEU A 90 19.51 0.52 24.39
N ALA A 91 19.67 1.76 24.85
CA ALA A 91 20.96 2.26 25.34
C ALA A 91 21.46 1.49 26.56
N ASN A 92 20.56 1.09 27.48
CA ASN A 92 20.90 0.26 28.63
C ASN A 92 21.28 -1.16 28.23
N ILE A 93 20.58 -1.78 27.29
CA ILE A 93 20.91 -3.09 26.73
C ILE A 93 22.29 -3.04 26.06
N ALA A 94 22.56 -2.01 25.26
CA ALA A 94 23.85 -1.82 24.60
C ALA A 94 25.00 -1.65 25.60
N LYS A 95 24.81 -0.86 26.67
CA LYS A 95 25.80 -0.73 27.76
C LYS A 95 26.03 -2.05 28.48
N THR A 96 24.97 -2.81 28.76
CA THR A 96 25.06 -4.12 29.44
C THR A 96 25.75 -5.16 28.54
N ALA A 97 25.48 -5.12 27.22
CA ALA A 97 26.13 -5.98 26.24
C ALA A 97 27.65 -5.66 26.11
N ALA A 98 28.00 -4.36 26.09
CA ALA A 98 29.37 -3.90 25.99
C ALA A 98 30.20 -4.19 27.26
N SER A 99 29.55 -4.30 28.42
CA SER A 99 30.25 -4.61 29.71
C SER A 99 30.40 -6.09 29.98
N LYS A 100 29.77 -6.98 29.21
CA LYS A 100 29.98 -8.44 29.33
C LYS A 100 31.26 -8.85 28.59
N PRO A 101 32.25 -9.49 29.27
CA PRO A 101 33.38 -10.05 28.54
C PRO A 101 32.86 -11.06 27.54
N THR A 102 33.06 -10.81 26.25
CA THR A 102 32.72 -11.74 25.18
C THR A 102 33.57 -13.02 25.34
N HIS A 103 32.93 -14.08 25.80
CA HIS A 103 33.52 -15.42 25.75
C HIS A 103 33.49 -15.90 24.28
N ILE A 104 34.45 -15.40 23.49
CA ILE A 104 34.60 -15.67 22.06
C ILE A 104 34.79 -17.19 21.78
N GLN A 105 35.24 -17.98 22.75
CA GLN A 105 35.47 -19.41 22.56
C GLN A 105 34.21 -20.27 22.39
N ASN A 106 33.07 -19.90 22.98
CA ASN A 106 31.87 -20.74 22.91
C ASN A 106 31.06 -20.52 21.61
N ASN A 107 31.16 -19.36 20.96
CA ASN A 107 30.42 -19.10 19.72
C ASN A 107 31.01 -19.89 18.53
N ASN A 108 32.35 -20.02 18.45
CA ASN A 108 33.00 -20.78 17.38
C ASN A 108 32.64 -22.27 17.40
N GLN A 109 32.48 -22.87 18.57
CA GLN A 109 32.07 -24.28 18.68
C GLN A 109 30.59 -24.47 18.28
N ARG A 110 29.70 -23.57 18.67
CA ARG A 110 28.29 -23.62 18.27
C ARG A 110 28.12 -23.45 16.74
N ILE A 111 28.80 -22.46 16.18
CA ILE A 111 28.77 -22.21 14.72
C ILE A 111 29.32 -23.42 13.98
N ASN A 112 30.43 -24.01 14.41
CA ASN A 112 31.02 -25.21 13.79
C ASN A 112 30.08 -26.42 13.88
N ASN A 113 29.41 -26.63 15.01
CA ASN A 113 28.43 -27.71 15.15
C ASN A 113 27.21 -27.51 14.23
N THR A 114 26.71 -26.29 14.13
CA THR A 114 25.60 -25.99 13.20
C THR A 114 26.01 -26.24 11.76
N ILE A 115 27.20 -25.77 11.36
CA ILE A 115 27.72 -25.94 9.98
C ILE A 115 27.87 -27.44 9.65
N ASN A 116 28.37 -28.25 10.61
CA ASN A 116 28.55 -29.67 10.38
C ASN A 116 27.23 -30.42 10.16
N ASN A 117 26.13 -29.94 10.74
CA ASN A 117 24.82 -30.54 10.68
C ASN A 117 23.97 -30.03 9.49
N LEU A 118 24.45 -29.06 8.69
CA LEU A 118 23.71 -28.56 7.54
C LEU A 118 23.46 -29.69 6.52
N ILE A 119 22.24 -29.79 6.04
CA ILE A 119 21.82 -30.72 4.99
C ILE A 119 22.22 -30.14 3.63
N PRO A 120 22.81 -30.91 2.70
CA PRO A 120 23.17 -30.44 1.37
C PRO A 120 21.98 -29.88 0.57
N ILE A 121 22.24 -28.87 -0.24
CA ILE A 121 21.25 -28.26 -1.15
C ILE A 121 21.53 -28.80 -2.57
N THR A 122 20.55 -29.51 -3.14
CA THR A 122 20.59 -29.98 -4.50
C THR A 122 19.58 -29.22 -5.37
N ASP A 123 19.77 -29.20 -6.67
CA ASP A 123 18.82 -28.58 -7.58
C ASP A 123 17.47 -29.35 -7.62
N ASP A 124 17.50 -30.67 -7.45
CA ASP A 124 16.29 -31.48 -7.35
C ASP A 124 15.51 -31.17 -6.06
N HIS A 125 16.23 -30.94 -4.94
CA HIS A 125 15.58 -30.49 -3.71
C HIS A 125 14.81 -29.19 -3.93
N PHE A 126 15.39 -28.21 -4.62
CA PHE A 126 14.65 -26.98 -4.93
C PHE A 126 13.39 -27.25 -5.75
N LYS A 127 13.47 -28.09 -6.79
CA LYS A 127 12.31 -28.47 -7.62
C LYS A 127 11.21 -29.13 -6.80
N ASP A 128 11.56 -30.05 -5.90
CA ASP A 128 10.60 -30.74 -5.04
C ASP A 128 9.91 -29.77 -4.07
N GLN A 129 10.60 -28.73 -3.62
CA GLN A 129 10.04 -27.78 -2.66
C GLN A 129 9.14 -26.72 -3.34
N VAL A 130 9.29 -26.46 -4.63
CA VAL A 130 8.50 -25.44 -5.36
C VAL A 130 6.98 -25.68 -5.24
N GLN A 131 6.53 -26.94 -5.10
CA GLN A 131 5.12 -27.25 -4.95
C GLN A 131 4.47 -26.59 -3.72
N TYR A 132 5.23 -26.27 -2.67
CA TYR A 132 4.75 -25.66 -1.44
C TYR A 132 4.66 -24.11 -1.53
N LEU A 133 5.11 -23.50 -2.63
CA LEU A 133 4.90 -22.09 -2.88
C LEU A 133 3.42 -21.84 -3.17
N THR A 134 2.77 -21.01 -2.36
CA THR A 134 1.36 -20.66 -2.46
C THR A 134 1.15 -19.21 -2.82
N LEU A 135 -0.06 -18.87 -3.23
CA LEU A 135 -0.46 -17.48 -3.49
C LEU A 135 -0.36 -16.61 -2.23
N ASP A 136 -0.61 -17.16 -1.04
CA ASP A 136 -0.48 -16.42 0.22
C ASP A 136 0.96 -15.95 0.46
N HIS A 137 1.95 -16.79 0.15
CA HIS A 137 3.36 -16.37 0.21
C HIS A 137 3.62 -15.18 -0.74
N ILE A 138 3.05 -15.19 -1.94
CA ILE A 138 3.20 -14.11 -2.92
C ILE A 138 2.52 -12.82 -2.43
N LYS A 139 1.28 -12.90 -1.96
CA LYS A 139 0.52 -11.75 -1.43
C LYS A 139 1.23 -11.06 -0.27
N ASN A 140 1.97 -11.82 0.56
CA ASN A 140 2.76 -11.29 1.66
C ASN A 140 4.10 -10.66 1.23
N GLY A 141 4.39 -10.60 -0.08
CA GLY A 141 5.59 -9.97 -0.61
C GLY A 141 6.88 -10.61 -0.14
N THR A 142 7.92 -9.82 0.12
CA THR A 142 9.23 -10.31 0.56
C THR A 142 9.14 -11.19 1.80
N ASN A 143 8.30 -10.82 2.78
CA ASN A 143 8.11 -11.61 4.00
C ASN A 143 7.58 -13.01 3.71
N GLY A 144 6.64 -13.14 2.76
CA GLY A 144 6.11 -14.43 2.36
C GLY A 144 7.15 -15.32 1.66
N TYR A 145 8.00 -14.75 0.80
CA TYR A 145 9.11 -15.50 0.20
C TYR A 145 10.15 -15.93 1.24
N VAL A 146 10.43 -15.08 2.23
CA VAL A 146 11.33 -15.43 3.35
C VAL A 146 10.74 -16.55 4.19
N GLN A 147 9.45 -16.48 4.51
CA GLN A 147 8.75 -17.53 5.26
C GLN A 147 8.81 -18.85 4.49
N TYR A 148 8.40 -18.86 3.23
CA TYR A 148 8.47 -20.04 2.35
C TYR A 148 9.89 -20.61 2.29
N ALA A 149 10.90 -19.76 2.09
CA ALA A 149 12.27 -20.20 1.98
C ALA A 149 12.78 -20.93 3.24
N LEU A 150 12.46 -20.40 4.44
CA LEU A 150 12.91 -20.95 5.71
C LEU A 150 12.09 -22.17 6.18
N GLU A 151 10.84 -22.29 5.76
CA GLU A 151 9.99 -23.43 6.10
C GLU A 151 10.25 -24.64 5.21
N PHE A 152 10.65 -24.42 3.95
CA PHE A 152 10.77 -25.47 2.94
C PHE A 152 12.19 -25.58 2.37
N PRO A 153 12.62 -24.82 1.34
CA PRO A 153 13.87 -25.16 0.65
C PRO A 153 15.15 -24.89 1.42
N LEU A 154 15.14 -23.94 2.35
CA LEU A 154 16.35 -23.56 3.12
C LEU A 154 16.35 -24.04 4.57
N LYS A 155 15.31 -24.75 4.99
CA LYS A 155 15.19 -25.27 6.34
C LYS A 155 16.37 -26.19 6.69
N ASP A 156 17.06 -25.91 7.80
CA ASP A 156 18.20 -26.66 8.30
C ASP A 156 19.37 -26.84 7.30
N ARG A 157 19.44 -25.95 6.30
CA ARG A 157 20.42 -26.05 5.20
C ARG A 157 21.37 -24.87 5.12
N ILE A 158 21.06 -23.78 5.84
CA ILE A 158 21.83 -22.54 5.82
C ILE A 158 22.12 -22.03 7.22
N THR A 159 23.18 -21.27 7.36
CA THR A 159 23.49 -20.49 8.56
C THR A 159 24.15 -19.16 8.18
N CYS A 160 23.73 -18.07 8.81
CA CYS A 160 24.38 -16.78 8.65
C CYS A 160 25.56 -16.70 9.61
N THR A 161 26.77 -16.52 9.07
CA THR A 161 28.01 -16.41 9.86
C THR A 161 28.46 -14.97 10.07
N ASP A 162 28.00 -14.04 9.23
CA ASP A 162 28.27 -12.60 9.35
C ASP A 162 27.08 -11.83 8.83
N PHE A 163 26.26 -11.33 9.76
CA PHE A 163 25.07 -10.56 9.42
C PHE A 163 25.38 -9.23 8.72
N SER A 164 26.43 -8.54 9.15
CA SER A 164 26.78 -7.23 8.59
C SER A 164 27.20 -7.33 7.12
N ARG A 165 27.87 -8.43 6.76
CA ARG A 165 28.26 -8.73 5.38
C ARG A 165 27.28 -9.66 4.67
N ARG A 166 26.15 -10.00 5.31
CA ARG A 166 25.15 -10.94 4.81
C ARG A 166 25.74 -12.23 4.29
N LYS A 167 26.78 -12.74 5.01
CA LYS A 167 27.54 -13.91 4.63
C LYS A 167 26.87 -15.17 5.18
N ILE A 168 26.49 -16.06 4.29
CA ILE A 168 25.92 -17.36 4.65
C ILE A 168 26.84 -18.50 4.29
N LYS A 169 26.64 -19.63 4.98
CA LYS A 169 27.24 -20.91 4.65
C LYS A 169 26.15 -21.94 4.41
N TYR A 170 26.38 -22.79 3.42
CA TYR A 170 25.55 -23.95 3.10
C TYR A 170 26.41 -25.07 2.51
N LYS A 171 25.85 -26.27 2.39
CA LYS A 171 26.50 -27.37 1.68
C LYS A 171 25.92 -27.50 0.28
N ASP A 172 26.79 -27.63 -0.72
CA ASP A 172 26.39 -27.92 -2.09
C ASP A 172 25.91 -29.36 -2.30
N SER A 173 25.61 -29.74 -3.54
CA SER A 173 25.17 -31.08 -3.91
C SER A 173 26.17 -32.19 -3.61
N GLU A 174 27.45 -31.84 -3.51
CA GLU A 174 28.55 -32.77 -3.22
C GLU A 174 28.82 -32.82 -1.72
N GLY A 175 28.14 -32.02 -0.89
CA GLY A 175 28.37 -31.90 0.54
C GLY A 175 29.50 -30.96 0.92
N ASN A 176 30.11 -30.27 -0.04
CA ASN A 176 31.16 -29.31 0.23
C ASN A 176 30.58 -28.02 0.85
N LEU A 177 31.32 -27.48 1.81
CA LEU A 177 30.90 -26.22 2.45
C LEU A 177 31.17 -25.03 1.53
N VAL A 178 30.13 -24.31 1.19
CA VAL A 178 30.18 -23.09 0.36
C VAL A 178 30.02 -21.86 1.24
N ASP A 179 30.94 -20.92 1.08
CA ASP A 179 30.84 -19.55 1.61
C ASP A 179 30.22 -18.67 0.52
N ASP A 180 29.06 -18.05 0.82
CA ASP A 180 28.36 -17.21 -0.13
C ASP A 180 28.17 -15.80 0.43
N PRO A 181 29.08 -14.87 0.09
CA PRO A 181 28.93 -13.47 0.46
C PRO A 181 27.69 -12.87 -0.18
N GLU A 182 26.94 -12.07 0.60
CA GLU A 182 25.68 -11.46 0.18
C GLU A 182 24.63 -12.49 -0.28
N MET A 183 24.80 -13.76 0.01
CA MET A 183 23.91 -14.83 -0.42
C MET A 183 23.65 -14.87 -1.96
N SER A 184 24.59 -14.38 -2.75
CA SER A 184 24.37 -14.10 -4.17
C SER A 184 24.12 -15.34 -5.01
N LYS A 185 24.84 -16.44 -4.75
CA LYS A 185 24.71 -17.70 -5.49
C LYS A 185 23.44 -18.44 -5.09
N LEU A 186 23.18 -18.53 -3.79
CA LEU A 186 22.04 -19.29 -3.29
C LEU A 186 20.71 -18.59 -3.57
N SER A 187 20.64 -17.27 -3.42
CA SER A 187 19.43 -16.52 -3.76
C SER A 187 19.11 -16.61 -5.25
N GLN A 188 20.11 -16.54 -6.13
CA GLN A 188 19.89 -16.74 -7.56
C GLN A 188 19.31 -18.15 -7.85
N LYS A 189 19.86 -19.20 -7.24
CA LYS A 189 19.32 -20.56 -7.39
C LYS A 189 17.88 -20.65 -6.87
N PHE A 190 17.61 -20.05 -5.72
CA PHE A 190 16.28 -19.99 -5.11
C PHE A 190 15.28 -19.29 -6.05
N PHE A 191 15.56 -18.07 -6.48
CA PHE A 191 14.65 -17.31 -7.35
C PHE A 191 14.44 -17.98 -8.70
N ARG A 192 15.49 -18.60 -9.27
CA ARG A 192 15.36 -19.38 -10.51
C ARG A 192 14.46 -20.59 -10.33
N ALA A 193 14.54 -21.28 -9.20
CA ALA A 193 13.70 -22.44 -8.93
C ALA A 193 12.22 -22.08 -8.83
N ILE A 194 11.89 -20.95 -8.22
CA ILE A 194 10.49 -20.53 -8.03
C ILE A 194 9.90 -19.72 -9.18
N GLU A 195 10.71 -19.24 -10.14
CA GLU A 195 10.31 -18.26 -11.17
C GLU A 195 9.07 -18.70 -11.95
N GLU A 196 9.06 -19.94 -12.44
CA GLU A 196 7.95 -20.48 -13.24
C GLU A 196 6.67 -20.58 -12.41
N LYS A 197 6.72 -21.22 -11.24
CA LYS A 197 5.57 -21.37 -10.35
C LYS A 197 5.03 -20.02 -9.88
N ASN A 198 5.94 -19.11 -9.53
CA ASN A 198 5.59 -17.75 -9.15
C ASN A 198 4.86 -17.02 -10.28
N SER A 199 5.33 -17.15 -11.51
CA SER A 199 4.68 -16.56 -12.69
C SER A 199 3.28 -17.10 -12.92
N ILE A 200 3.07 -18.42 -12.74
CA ILE A 200 1.74 -19.06 -12.86
C ILE A 200 0.80 -18.49 -11.78
N LEU A 201 1.20 -18.53 -10.53
CA LEU A 201 0.38 -18.06 -9.41
C LEU A 201 0.03 -16.56 -9.52
N ILE A 202 0.98 -15.73 -9.96
CA ILE A 202 0.71 -14.30 -10.19
C ILE A 202 -0.28 -14.11 -11.35
N ASN A 203 -0.16 -14.87 -12.43
CA ASN A 203 -1.11 -14.76 -13.53
C ASN A 203 -2.53 -15.19 -13.11
N GLU A 204 -2.67 -16.25 -12.31
CA GLU A 204 -3.94 -16.67 -11.71
C GLU A 204 -4.52 -15.56 -10.85
N TYR A 205 -3.68 -14.94 -9.99
CA TYR A 205 -4.09 -13.82 -9.16
C TYR A 205 -4.52 -12.60 -9.95
N LEU A 206 -3.78 -12.23 -10.99
CA LEU A 206 -4.16 -11.12 -11.87
C LEU A 206 -5.50 -11.39 -12.58
N SER A 207 -5.78 -12.64 -12.94
CA SER A 207 -7.07 -13.04 -13.54
C SER A 207 -8.21 -12.92 -12.51
N GLU A 208 -7.96 -13.25 -11.24
CA GLU A 208 -8.92 -13.08 -10.15
C GLU A 208 -9.24 -11.59 -9.91
N ILE A 209 -8.22 -10.74 -9.86
CA ILE A 209 -8.39 -9.27 -9.74
C ILE A 209 -9.19 -8.73 -10.93
N GLN A 210 -8.89 -9.19 -12.16
CA GLN A 210 -9.65 -8.78 -13.35
C GLN A 210 -11.13 -9.15 -13.26
N ASN A 211 -11.44 -10.32 -12.72
CA ASN A 211 -12.82 -10.75 -12.49
C ASN A 211 -13.51 -9.86 -11.44
N GLN A 212 -12.81 -9.49 -10.37
CA GLN A 212 -13.33 -8.57 -9.37
C GLN A 212 -13.61 -7.18 -9.98
N PHE A 213 -12.72 -6.68 -10.83
CA PHE A 213 -12.93 -5.45 -11.59
C PHE A 213 -14.17 -5.52 -12.48
N ASN A 214 -14.36 -6.65 -13.19
CA ASN A 214 -15.51 -6.86 -14.04
C ASN A 214 -16.82 -6.88 -13.24
N ILE A 215 -16.82 -7.49 -12.07
CA ILE A 215 -17.99 -7.51 -11.15
C ILE A 215 -18.30 -6.11 -10.67
N LEU A 216 -17.28 -5.34 -10.24
CA LEU A 216 -17.42 -3.96 -9.81
C LEU A 216 -18.06 -3.07 -10.90
N ASN A 217 -17.61 -3.24 -12.15
CA ASN A 217 -18.10 -2.46 -13.30
C ASN A 217 -19.45 -2.97 -13.86
N SER A 218 -19.89 -4.17 -13.48
CA SER A 218 -21.12 -4.78 -14.00
C SER A 218 -22.39 -4.33 -13.28
N ASN A 219 -22.30 -3.40 -12.32
CA ASN A 219 -23.45 -2.89 -11.60
C ASN A 219 -24.24 -1.91 -12.50
N PRO A 220 -25.45 -2.28 -13.01
CA PRO A 220 -26.12 -1.56 -14.09
C PRO A 220 -26.84 -0.29 -13.67
N ASN A 221 -26.79 0.11 -12.42
CA ASN A 221 -27.50 1.29 -11.91
C ASN A 221 -26.58 2.51 -11.90
N ASN A 222 -26.66 3.30 -12.98
CA ASN A 222 -25.97 4.58 -13.18
C ASN A 222 -26.43 5.74 -12.26
N GLU A 223 -27.16 5.46 -11.19
CA GLU A 223 -27.55 6.45 -10.18
C GLU A 223 -26.86 6.09 -8.84
N MET A 224 -25.52 6.10 -8.84
CA MET A 224 -24.77 6.06 -7.59
C MET A 224 -24.89 7.40 -6.88
N ASN A 225 -25.19 7.37 -5.59
CA ASN A 225 -25.09 8.55 -4.74
C ASN A 225 -23.58 8.86 -4.46
N ASP A 226 -23.30 10.07 -3.96
CA ASP A 226 -21.91 10.53 -3.74
C ASP A 226 -21.08 9.60 -2.83
N ASP A 227 -21.69 8.88 -1.90
CA ASP A 227 -21.00 7.97 -1.00
C ASP A 227 -20.69 6.61 -1.66
N GLU A 228 -21.58 6.08 -2.50
CA GLU A 228 -21.36 4.86 -3.28
C GLU A 228 -20.28 5.06 -4.35
N THR A 229 -20.23 6.25 -4.97
CA THR A 229 -19.18 6.60 -5.93
C THR A 229 -17.80 6.61 -5.26
N LYS A 230 -17.68 7.19 -4.07
CA LYS A 230 -16.42 7.19 -3.30
C LYS A 230 -15.97 5.78 -2.90
N ASP A 231 -16.90 4.92 -2.47
CA ASP A 231 -16.57 3.53 -2.11
C ASP A 231 -16.11 2.74 -3.34
N PHE A 232 -16.72 2.98 -4.50
CA PHE A 232 -16.31 2.41 -5.78
C PHE A 232 -14.89 2.84 -6.17
N ASP A 233 -14.59 4.15 -6.08
CA ASP A 233 -13.27 4.69 -6.41
C ASP A 233 -12.19 4.10 -5.50
N ILE A 234 -12.44 4.03 -4.18
CA ILE A 234 -11.49 3.44 -3.22
C ILE A 234 -11.21 1.97 -3.53
N ARG A 235 -12.24 1.17 -3.85
CA ARG A 235 -12.07 -0.25 -4.19
C ARG A 235 -11.35 -0.44 -5.52
N SER A 236 -11.67 0.39 -6.50
CA SER A 236 -11.02 0.39 -7.81
C SER A 236 -9.53 0.70 -7.68
N ASP A 237 -9.18 1.76 -6.93
CA ASP A 237 -7.79 2.15 -6.69
C ASP A 237 -7.01 1.05 -5.95
N ALA A 238 -7.62 0.39 -4.95
CA ALA A 238 -7.01 -0.72 -4.24
C ALA A 238 -6.68 -1.90 -5.18
N LEU A 239 -7.61 -2.29 -6.06
CA LEU A 239 -7.38 -3.35 -7.03
C LEU A 239 -6.28 -2.98 -8.04
N ILE A 240 -6.24 -1.71 -8.47
CA ILE A 240 -5.18 -1.19 -9.35
C ILE A 240 -3.81 -1.31 -8.66
N GLU A 241 -3.71 -0.91 -7.40
CA GLU A 241 -2.48 -1.02 -6.61
C GLU A 241 -2.01 -2.48 -6.50
N GLU A 242 -2.93 -3.42 -6.25
CA GLU A 242 -2.62 -4.85 -6.21
C GLU A 242 -2.08 -5.38 -7.54
N VAL A 243 -2.65 -4.95 -8.67
CA VAL A 243 -2.15 -5.29 -10.01
C VAL A 243 -0.72 -4.81 -10.21
N PHE A 244 -0.42 -3.56 -9.82
CA PHE A 244 0.93 -3.01 -9.95
C PHE A 244 1.92 -3.75 -9.06
N LYS A 245 1.57 -4.06 -7.81
CA LYS A 245 2.39 -4.85 -6.87
C LYS A 245 2.69 -6.23 -7.44
N ALA A 246 1.67 -6.96 -7.90
CA ALA A 246 1.83 -8.29 -8.45
C ALA A 246 2.75 -8.31 -9.69
N LYS A 247 2.57 -7.34 -10.61
CA LYS A 247 3.42 -7.20 -11.79
C LYS A 247 4.86 -6.83 -11.44
N ALA A 248 5.06 -5.94 -10.47
CA ALA A 248 6.38 -5.57 -9.97
C ALA A 248 7.10 -6.79 -9.37
N GLN A 249 6.45 -7.55 -8.49
CA GLN A 249 6.98 -8.78 -7.91
C GLN A 249 7.38 -9.80 -8.99
N LYS A 250 6.52 -10.02 -9.98
CA LYS A 250 6.83 -10.95 -11.08
C LYS A 250 8.13 -10.54 -11.79
N ARG A 251 8.27 -9.26 -12.10
CA ARG A 251 9.48 -8.72 -12.75
C ARG A 251 10.70 -8.87 -11.86
N GLU A 252 10.61 -8.50 -10.59
CA GLU A 252 11.74 -8.53 -9.66
C GLU A 252 12.21 -9.96 -9.38
N ILE A 253 11.30 -10.93 -9.27
CA ILE A 253 11.66 -12.36 -9.15
C ILE A 253 12.42 -12.83 -10.39
N SER A 254 11.95 -12.48 -11.61
CA SER A 254 12.64 -12.83 -12.85
C SER A 254 14.02 -12.15 -12.94
N GLU A 255 14.15 -10.89 -12.53
CA GLU A 255 15.42 -10.19 -12.47
C GLU A 255 16.39 -10.85 -11.50
N ALA A 256 15.93 -11.22 -10.30
CA ALA A 256 16.72 -11.92 -9.29
C ALA A 256 17.14 -13.33 -9.75
N ALA A 257 16.26 -14.07 -10.43
CA ALA A 257 16.57 -15.36 -11.06
C ALA A 257 17.70 -15.25 -12.09
N ASN A 258 17.77 -14.12 -12.80
CA ASN A 258 18.82 -13.81 -13.78
C ASN A 258 20.07 -13.15 -13.16
N GLY A 259 20.17 -13.12 -11.83
CA GLY A 259 21.36 -12.65 -11.11
C GLY A 259 21.46 -11.13 -10.93
N LYS A 260 20.38 -10.38 -11.23
CA LYS A 260 20.28 -8.97 -10.84
C LYS A 260 19.92 -8.89 -9.35
N LYS A 261 20.07 -7.69 -8.78
CA LYS A 261 19.80 -7.42 -7.36
C LYS A 261 18.72 -6.35 -7.22
N PRO A 262 17.43 -6.67 -7.55
CA PRO A 262 16.31 -5.76 -7.31
C PRO A 262 16.04 -5.59 -5.80
N ASP A 263 15.12 -4.72 -5.43
CA ASP A 263 14.81 -4.42 -4.03
C ASP A 263 14.38 -5.66 -3.26
N ILE A 264 13.56 -6.53 -3.85
CA ILE A 264 13.14 -7.80 -3.24
C ILE A 264 14.33 -8.70 -2.87
N TYR A 265 15.41 -8.71 -3.68
CA TYR A 265 16.62 -9.46 -3.35
C TYR A 265 17.29 -8.91 -2.10
N HIS A 266 17.43 -7.60 -1.98
CA HIS A 266 18.12 -6.98 -0.84
C HIS A 266 17.37 -7.20 0.48
N GLU A 267 16.04 -7.08 0.45
CA GLU A 267 15.19 -7.34 1.60
C GLU A 267 15.19 -8.83 1.97
N PHE A 268 15.01 -9.71 0.98
CA PHE A 268 15.04 -11.16 1.16
C PHE A 268 16.33 -11.62 1.83
N VAL A 269 17.49 -11.21 1.32
CA VAL A 269 18.80 -11.61 1.87
C VAL A 269 18.99 -11.07 3.28
N LYS A 270 18.59 -9.83 3.54
CA LYS A 270 18.64 -9.23 4.87
C LYS A 270 17.83 -10.04 5.89
N ASP A 271 16.60 -10.39 5.52
CA ASP A 271 15.67 -11.08 6.42
C ASP A 271 16.04 -12.54 6.62
N ILE A 272 16.49 -13.24 5.59
CA ILE A 272 17.06 -14.59 5.72
C ILE A 272 18.25 -14.57 6.67
N CYS A 273 19.21 -13.65 6.48
CA CYS A 273 20.36 -13.54 7.36
C CYS A 273 19.95 -13.23 8.81
N SER A 274 18.98 -12.35 9.03
CA SER A 274 18.52 -11.99 10.38
C SER A 274 17.92 -13.18 11.16
N LYS A 275 17.21 -14.07 10.43
CA LYS A 275 16.52 -15.23 11.02
C LYS A 275 17.38 -16.48 11.12
N THR A 276 18.56 -16.48 10.50
CA THR A 276 19.49 -17.63 10.48
C THR A 276 20.83 -17.35 11.17
N VAL A 277 20.96 -16.22 11.88
CA VAL A 277 22.11 -15.89 12.74
C VAL A 277 22.10 -16.82 13.96
N ASN A 278 23.23 -17.49 14.20
CA ASN A 278 23.49 -18.32 15.40
C ASN A 278 24.31 -17.57 16.43
#